data_a7616354ddee5caf9f3e91badd36e6a9
#
_entry.id   a7616354ddee5caf9f3e91badd36e6a9
#
_cell.length_a   1.000
_cell.length_b   1.000
_cell.length_c   1.000
_cell.angle_alpha   90.00
_cell.angle_beta   90.00
_cell.angle_gamma   90.00
#
_symmetry.space_group_name_H-M   'P 1'
#
loop_
_entity.id
_entity.type
_entity.pdbx_description
1 polymer ?
#
loop_
_entity_poly.entity_id
_entity_poly.type
_entity_poly.pdbx_seq_one_letter_code
_entity_poly.pdbx_strand_id
1 'polypeptide(L)'
;MAHLKPGTAMKCSRLLVLALGALVGAALIGCGAGHANLTSITVSPHSATTTSSPQGQVGYTATGNFANGKSRELSQVDGLSWKTSPTSSGTVAATIGSTGEATCSAPGNITITATAPENLQLTVNNGVQNTASSVSGTASLVCQ
;
A
#
# COMPACT_ATOMS: atom_id res chain seq x y z
N MET A 1 40.54 -67.46 -4.08
CA MET A 1 40.38 -66.66 -2.83
C MET A 1 40.62 -65.23 -3.16
N ALA A 2 39.54 -64.46 -3.29
CA ALA A 2 39.60 -63.01 -3.66
C ALA A 2 39.30 -62.23 -2.39
N HIS A 3 40.26 -61.43 -1.93
CA HIS A 3 40.09 -60.48 -0.83
C HIS A 3 39.29 -59.27 -1.28
N LEU A 4 38.07 -59.09 -0.76
CA LEU A 4 37.34 -57.82 -0.84
C LEU A 4 37.89 -56.86 0.21
N LYS A 5 38.31 -55.68 -0.22
CA LYS A 5 38.76 -54.56 0.61
C LYS A 5 37.53 -53.73 1.02
N PRO A 6 37.18 -53.57 2.30
CA PRO A 6 36.15 -52.66 2.74
C PRO A 6 36.79 -51.28 3.00
N GLY A 7 36.25 -50.21 2.40
CA GLY A 7 36.67 -48.88 2.83
C GLY A 7 36.51 -47.77 1.80
N THR A 8 35.27 -47.34 1.51
CA THR A 8 35.07 -45.99 0.93
C THR A 8 33.63 -45.44 1.12
N ALA A 9 32.81 -46.01 2.01
CA ALA A 9 31.41 -45.58 2.16
C ALA A 9 31.16 -44.47 3.19
N MET A 10 32.19 -43.91 3.82
CA MET A 10 31.99 -43.06 5.01
C MET A 10 32.29 -41.57 4.83
N LYS A 11 32.68 -41.13 3.63
CA LYS A 11 33.02 -39.71 3.37
C LYS A 11 31.91 -38.87 2.68
N CYS A 12 31.00 -39.53 1.96
CA CYS A 12 29.90 -38.81 1.30
C CYS A 12 28.80 -38.33 2.24
N SER A 13 28.52 -39.03 3.34
CA SER A 13 27.45 -38.70 4.28
C SER A 13 27.71 -37.38 5.04
N ARG A 14 29.00 -37.14 5.40
CA ARG A 14 29.34 -35.90 6.13
C ARG A 14 29.34 -34.64 5.27
N LEU A 15 29.66 -34.77 4.01
CA LEU A 15 29.57 -33.65 3.04
C LEU A 15 28.12 -33.28 2.70
N LEU A 16 27.22 -34.28 2.63
CA LEU A 16 25.81 -34.05 2.36
C LEU A 16 25.11 -33.33 3.52
N VAL A 17 25.44 -33.65 4.75
CA VAL A 17 24.87 -32.98 5.95
C VAL A 17 25.35 -31.54 6.05
N LEU A 18 26.61 -31.25 5.70
CA LEU A 18 27.14 -29.88 5.70
C LEU A 18 26.53 -29.02 4.58
N ALA A 19 26.25 -29.61 3.41
CA ALA A 19 25.57 -28.90 2.31
C ALA A 19 24.12 -28.59 2.63
N LEU A 20 23.38 -29.50 3.30
CA LEU A 20 21.98 -29.24 3.72
C LEU A 20 21.93 -28.20 4.84
N GLY A 21 22.89 -28.15 5.75
CA GLY A 21 22.95 -27.14 6.81
C GLY A 21 23.20 -25.73 6.29
N ALA A 22 23.99 -25.57 5.21
CA ALA A 22 24.26 -24.28 4.60
C ALA A 22 23.05 -23.72 3.81
N LEU A 23 22.20 -24.59 3.25
CA LEU A 23 20.99 -24.16 2.53
C LEU A 23 19.88 -23.65 3.46
N VAL A 24 19.75 -24.24 4.66
CA VAL A 24 18.75 -23.81 5.65
C VAL A 24 19.14 -22.49 6.31
N GLY A 25 20.45 -22.21 6.46
CA GLY A 25 20.94 -20.95 7.03
C GLY A 25 20.71 -19.72 6.13
N ALA A 26 20.63 -19.89 4.81
CA ALA A 26 20.41 -18.79 3.86
C ALA A 26 18.95 -18.33 3.77
N ALA A 27 17.99 -19.14 4.24
CA ALA A 27 16.56 -18.79 4.21
C ALA A 27 16.09 -17.89 5.36
N LEU A 28 16.94 -17.64 6.37
CA LEU A 28 16.58 -16.83 7.54
C LEU A 28 17.05 -15.37 7.49
N ILE A 29 17.68 -14.94 6.40
CA ILE A 29 18.13 -13.53 6.24
C ILE A 29 17.05 -12.64 5.60
N GLY A 30 15.83 -13.15 5.41
CA GLY A 30 14.73 -12.47 4.74
C GLY A 30 13.69 -11.76 5.62
N CYS A 31 13.75 -11.86 6.95
CA CYS A 31 12.70 -11.36 7.84
C CYS A 31 13.13 -10.13 8.65
N GLY A 32 13.72 -9.14 8.03
CA GLY A 32 14.13 -7.91 8.72
C GLY A 32 14.11 -6.64 7.88
N ALA A 33 13.55 -6.67 6.68
CA ALA A 33 13.28 -5.44 5.96
C ALA A 33 12.09 -4.77 6.65
N GLY A 34 12.36 -3.94 7.65
CA GLY A 34 11.35 -3.04 8.21
C GLY A 34 10.65 -2.35 7.04
N HIS A 35 9.31 -2.34 7.05
CA HIS A 35 8.57 -1.67 6.00
C HIS A 35 8.93 -0.20 6.07
N ALA A 36 9.33 0.36 4.92
CA ALA A 36 9.65 1.77 4.86
C ALA A 36 8.39 2.59 5.13
N ASN A 37 8.51 3.65 5.91
CA ASN A 37 7.42 4.56 6.18
C ASN A 37 6.93 5.23 4.89
N LEU A 38 5.63 5.45 4.83
CA LEU A 38 4.98 6.25 3.80
C LEU A 38 5.39 7.72 3.99
N THR A 39 5.94 8.35 2.95
CA THR A 39 6.42 9.73 3.01
C THR A 39 5.50 10.71 2.30
N SER A 40 4.80 10.26 1.24
CA SER A 40 3.82 11.07 0.53
C SER A 40 2.81 10.20 -0.20
N ILE A 41 1.66 10.79 -0.54
CA ILE A 41 0.64 10.17 -1.39
C ILE A 41 0.44 11.05 -2.62
N THR A 42 0.50 10.43 -3.80
CA THR A 42 0.14 11.05 -5.07
C THR A 42 -1.25 10.57 -5.47
N VAL A 43 -2.18 11.49 -5.69
CA VAL A 43 -3.54 11.18 -6.15
C VAL A 43 -3.62 11.41 -7.66
N SER A 44 -4.17 10.46 -8.39
CA SER A 44 -4.33 10.51 -9.84
C SER A 44 -5.78 10.19 -10.24
N PRO A 45 -6.38 10.97 -11.17
CA PRO A 45 -5.83 12.16 -11.81
C PRO A 45 -5.66 13.32 -10.82
N HIS A 46 -4.66 14.19 -11.06
CA HIS A 46 -4.42 15.36 -10.20
C HIS A 46 -5.55 16.39 -10.28
N SER A 47 -6.20 16.47 -11.44
CA SER A 47 -7.41 17.27 -11.65
C SER A 47 -8.34 16.55 -12.63
N ALA A 48 -9.65 16.71 -12.42
CA ALA A 48 -10.68 16.17 -13.31
C ALA A 48 -11.88 17.13 -13.36
N THR A 49 -12.65 17.01 -14.43
CA THR A 49 -13.93 17.71 -14.60
C THR A 49 -14.98 16.71 -15.05
N THR A 50 -16.17 16.77 -14.46
CA THR A 50 -17.31 15.94 -14.87
C THR A 50 -18.62 16.70 -14.65
N THR A 51 -19.73 16.14 -15.15
CA THR A 51 -21.06 16.76 -15.06
C THR A 51 -21.71 16.48 -13.71
N SER A 52 -22.54 17.42 -13.22
CA SER A 52 -23.40 17.20 -12.06
C SER A 52 -24.79 16.69 -12.45
N SER A 53 -25.23 16.92 -13.69
CA SER A 53 -26.52 16.45 -14.23
C SER A 53 -26.37 16.04 -15.71
N PRO A 54 -26.49 14.72 -16.08
CA PRO A 54 -26.58 13.57 -15.15
C PRO A 54 -25.34 13.46 -14.27
N GLN A 55 -25.46 12.79 -13.12
CA GLN A 55 -24.34 12.60 -12.19
C GLN A 55 -23.15 11.91 -12.85
N GLY A 56 -22.07 12.66 -13.04
CA GLY A 56 -20.83 12.14 -13.58
C GLY A 56 -19.93 11.57 -12.49
N GLN A 57 -19.12 10.60 -12.87
CA GLN A 57 -18.21 9.90 -11.98
C GLN A 57 -16.77 10.02 -12.44
N VAL A 58 -15.84 10.04 -11.49
CA VAL A 58 -14.39 10.04 -11.73
C VAL A 58 -13.72 9.08 -10.75
N GLY A 59 -12.97 8.11 -11.27
CA GLY A 59 -12.14 7.21 -10.47
C GLY A 59 -10.81 7.87 -10.12
N TYR A 60 -10.46 7.85 -8.82
CA TYR A 60 -9.17 8.29 -8.31
C TYR A 60 -8.39 7.11 -7.76
N THR A 61 -7.07 7.13 -7.97
CA THR A 61 -6.12 6.20 -7.37
C THR A 61 -5.13 6.95 -6.48
N ALA A 62 -4.63 6.29 -5.45
CA ALA A 62 -3.64 6.83 -4.54
C ALA A 62 -2.36 6.00 -4.62
N THR A 63 -1.26 6.62 -5.02
CA THR A 63 0.08 6.00 -5.03
C THR A 63 0.87 6.47 -3.83
N GLY A 64 1.24 5.55 -2.96
CA GLY A 64 2.12 5.81 -1.82
C GLY A 64 3.58 5.80 -2.24
N ASN A 65 4.33 6.83 -1.84
CA ASN A 65 5.78 6.90 -2.00
C ASN A 65 6.44 6.65 -0.64
N PHE A 66 7.44 5.78 -0.59
CA PHE A 66 8.04 5.30 0.65
C PHE A 66 9.47 5.80 0.83
N ALA A 67 9.94 5.86 2.08
CA ALA A 67 11.27 6.33 2.44
C ALA A 67 12.43 5.55 1.77
N ASN A 68 12.18 4.33 1.29
CA ASN A 68 13.14 3.53 0.54
C ASN A 68 13.17 3.82 -0.97
N GLY A 69 12.47 4.87 -1.43
CA GLY A 69 12.37 5.28 -2.83
C GLY A 69 11.44 4.41 -3.68
N LYS A 70 10.72 3.45 -3.10
CA LYS A 70 9.72 2.65 -3.81
C LYS A 70 8.36 3.34 -3.77
N SER A 71 7.52 3.04 -4.79
CA SER A 71 6.14 3.50 -4.85
C SER A 71 5.21 2.33 -5.18
N ARG A 72 3.99 2.36 -4.65
CA ARG A 72 2.93 1.41 -5.00
C ARG A 72 1.55 2.03 -4.79
N GLU A 73 0.55 1.49 -5.45
CA GLU A 73 -0.84 1.84 -5.21
C GLU A 73 -1.26 1.41 -3.80
N LEU A 74 -2.01 2.29 -3.14
CA LEU A 74 -2.60 2.08 -1.82
C LEU A 74 -4.07 1.66 -1.97
N SER A 75 -4.53 0.87 -1.00
CA SER A 75 -5.89 0.36 -0.94
C SER A 75 -6.43 0.41 0.49
N GLN A 76 -7.68 0.00 0.69
CA GLN A 76 -8.30 -0.04 2.03
C GLN A 76 -7.54 -0.93 3.02
N VAL A 77 -6.90 -2.00 2.57
CA VAL A 77 -6.10 -2.88 3.45
C VAL A 77 -4.87 -2.17 4.00
N ASP A 78 -4.43 -1.08 3.35
CA ASP A 78 -3.35 -0.20 3.80
C ASP A 78 -3.85 0.89 4.77
N GLY A 79 -5.14 0.90 5.10
CA GLY A 79 -5.77 1.97 5.87
C GLY A 79 -6.05 3.24 5.06
N LEU A 80 -6.05 3.16 3.72
CA LEU A 80 -6.40 4.28 2.86
C LEU A 80 -7.86 4.70 3.09
N SER A 81 -8.06 5.99 3.27
CA SER A 81 -9.37 6.63 3.39
C SER A 81 -9.46 7.81 2.45
N TRP A 82 -10.67 8.06 1.94
CA TRP A 82 -10.97 9.13 1.02
C TRP A 82 -11.94 10.13 1.64
N LYS A 83 -11.75 11.41 1.32
CA LYS A 83 -12.67 12.49 1.70
C LYS A 83 -12.82 13.50 0.57
N THR A 84 -14.00 14.12 0.51
CA THR A 84 -14.26 15.33 -0.28
C THR A 84 -14.36 16.53 0.65
N SER A 85 -13.87 17.67 0.22
CA SER A 85 -14.04 18.93 0.95
C SER A 85 -14.68 19.96 0.04
N PRO A 86 -15.78 20.58 0.43
CA PRO A 86 -16.37 21.68 -0.31
C PRO A 86 -15.45 22.90 -0.25
N THR A 87 -15.23 23.52 -1.38
CA THR A 87 -14.35 24.70 -1.48
C THR A 87 -15.07 26.01 -1.26
N SER A 88 -16.15 26.21 -0.65
CA SER A 88 -16.63 27.54 -0.27
C SER A 88 -18.11 27.71 0.09
N SER A 89 -19.00 26.78 -0.06
CA SER A 89 -20.43 27.09 0.13
C SER A 89 -21.27 26.07 0.91
N GLY A 90 -20.63 25.21 1.70
CA GLY A 90 -21.36 24.33 2.63
C GLY A 90 -22.20 23.20 2.00
N THR A 91 -22.39 23.21 0.68
CA THR A 91 -23.08 22.14 -0.03
C THR A 91 -22.05 21.12 -0.52
N VAL A 92 -22.24 19.87 -0.16
CA VAL A 92 -21.40 18.76 -0.66
C VAL A 92 -21.74 18.54 -2.13
N ALA A 93 -20.95 19.10 -3.04
CA ALA A 93 -21.19 18.97 -4.46
C ALA A 93 -20.72 17.61 -5.03
N ALA A 94 -19.93 16.84 -4.28
CA ALA A 94 -19.54 15.50 -4.66
C ALA A 94 -19.31 14.61 -3.42
N THR A 95 -19.54 13.32 -3.58
CA THR A 95 -19.20 12.27 -2.62
C THR A 95 -18.10 11.39 -3.19
N ILE A 96 -17.31 10.73 -2.35
CA ILE A 96 -16.30 9.76 -2.77
C ILE A 96 -16.46 8.45 -2.00
N GLY A 97 -16.46 7.35 -2.74
CA GLY A 97 -16.49 6.00 -2.17
C GLY A 97 -15.13 5.55 -1.65
N SER A 98 -15.14 4.47 -0.87
CA SER A 98 -13.92 3.87 -0.33
C SER A 98 -12.98 3.32 -1.40
N THR A 99 -13.47 3.07 -2.61
CA THR A 99 -12.69 2.65 -3.78
C THR A 99 -12.05 3.81 -4.54
N GLY A 100 -12.28 5.07 -4.12
CA GLY A 100 -11.77 6.25 -4.81
C GLY A 100 -12.68 6.75 -5.94
N GLU A 101 -13.89 6.22 -6.07
CA GLU A 101 -14.86 6.70 -7.07
C GLU A 101 -15.62 7.90 -6.52
N ALA A 102 -15.43 9.07 -7.16
CA ALA A 102 -16.10 10.31 -6.83
C ALA A 102 -17.30 10.52 -7.75
N THR A 103 -18.45 10.92 -7.18
CA THR A 103 -19.71 11.20 -7.90
C THR A 103 -20.12 12.63 -7.65
N CYS A 104 -20.27 13.43 -8.72
CA CYS A 104 -20.80 14.78 -8.65
C CYS A 104 -22.32 14.79 -8.46
N SER A 105 -22.83 15.65 -7.58
CA SER A 105 -24.28 15.84 -7.31
C SER A 105 -24.75 17.27 -7.48
N ALA A 106 -23.84 18.24 -7.48
CA ALA A 106 -24.11 19.65 -7.73
C ALA A 106 -22.87 20.32 -8.33
N PRO A 107 -23.02 21.46 -9.03
CA PRO A 107 -21.87 22.22 -9.52
C PRO A 107 -20.98 22.73 -8.38
N GLY A 108 -19.66 22.67 -8.58
CA GLY A 108 -18.71 23.18 -7.58
C GLY A 108 -17.29 22.68 -7.81
N ASN A 109 -16.36 23.32 -7.10
CA ASN A 109 -14.97 22.89 -7.03
C ASN A 109 -14.75 22.08 -5.75
N ILE A 110 -14.21 20.88 -5.88
CA ILE A 110 -14.07 19.91 -4.80
C ILE A 110 -12.60 19.56 -4.66
N THR A 111 -12.13 19.46 -3.42
CA THR A 111 -10.85 18.85 -3.12
C THR A 111 -11.08 17.38 -2.74
N ILE A 112 -10.44 16.48 -3.45
CA ILE A 112 -10.35 15.05 -3.13
C ILE A 112 -9.11 14.86 -2.25
N THR A 113 -9.27 14.22 -1.11
CA THR A 113 -8.15 13.92 -0.19
C THR A 113 -8.07 12.43 0.06
N ALA A 114 -6.91 11.85 -0.21
CA ALA A 114 -6.52 10.50 0.18
C ALA A 114 -5.66 10.58 1.43
N THR A 115 -5.93 9.77 2.44
CA THR A 115 -5.16 9.73 3.70
C THR A 115 -4.89 8.29 4.09
N ALA A 116 -3.65 7.99 4.48
CA ALA A 116 -3.24 6.68 4.99
C ALA A 116 -2.26 6.85 6.17
N PRO A 117 -2.14 5.85 7.07
CA PRO A 117 -1.14 5.88 8.14
C PRO A 117 0.28 5.94 7.57
N GLU A 118 1.18 6.68 8.21
CA GLU A 118 2.60 6.71 7.84
C GLU A 118 3.22 5.31 7.91
N ASN A 119 2.84 4.54 8.93
CA ASN A 119 3.27 3.15 9.09
C ASN A 119 2.13 2.20 8.73
N LEU A 120 2.17 1.62 7.54
CA LEU A 120 1.13 0.71 7.03
C LEU A 120 1.10 -0.67 7.70
N GLN A 121 2.08 -1.01 8.56
CA GLN A 121 2.10 -2.28 9.30
C GLN A 121 1.25 -2.29 10.57
N LEU A 122 0.85 -1.13 11.05
CA LEU A 122 0.01 -1.03 12.23
C LEU A 122 -1.45 -1.29 11.87
N THR A 123 -1.72 -2.44 11.28
CA THR A 123 -3.09 -2.95 11.16
C THR A 123 -3.64 -3.14 12.56
N VAL A 124 -4.78 -2.53 12.81
CA VAL A 124 -5.53 -2.56 14.07
C VAL A 124 -5.92 -4.00 14.40
N ASN A 125 -5.02 -4.75 15.03
CA ASN A 125 -5.38 -5.95 15.78
C ASN A 125 -5.40 -5.55 17.26
N ASN A 126 -6.54 -5.71 17.91
CA ASN A 126 -6.80 -5.54 19.34
C ASN A 126 -7.16 -4.12 19.86
N GLY A 127 -7.87 -3.31 19.09
CA GLY A 127 -8.48 -2.09 19.66
C GLY A 127 -7.51 -0.99 20.09
N VAL A 128 -6.23 -1.12 19.81
CA VAL A 128 -5.26 -0.04 19.97
C VAL A 128 -5.45 0.91 18.80
N GLN A 129 -6.02 2.07 19.08
CA GLN A 129 -6.06 3.15 18.10
C GLN A 129 -4.62 3.54 17.78
N ASN A 130 -4.27 3.39 16.50
CA ASN A 130 -3.00 3.87 16.01
C ASN A 130 -3.00 5.40 16.07
N THR A 131 -2.32 5.99 17.04
CA THR A 131 -2.05 7.44 17.10
C THR A 131 -0.90 7.83 16.16
N ALA A 132 -0.53 6.95 15.21
CA ALA A 132 0.51 7.22 14.27
C ALA A 132 0.16 8.41 13.38
N SER A 133 1.18 9.14 12.99
CA SER A 133 1.13 10.18 11.97
C SER A 133 0.46 9.65 10.71
N SER A 134 -0.35 10.46 10.06
CA SER A 134 -0.97 10.16 8.78
C SER A 134 -0.36 11.01 7.67
N VAL A 135 -0.31 10.45 6.48
CA VAL A 135 0.15 11.11 5.26
C VAL A 135 -1.06 11.33 4.37
N SER A 136 -1.15 12.49 3.74
CA SER A 136 -2.25 12.82 2.83
C SER A 136 -1.75 13.31 1.47
N GLY A 137 -2.55 13.03 0.45
CA GLY A 137 -2.40 13.57 -0.89
C GLY A 137 -3.72 14.14 -1.37
N THR A 138 -3.69 15.13 -2.27
CA THR A 138 -4.89 15.80 -2.76
C THR A 138 -4.96 15.87 -4.27
N ALA A 139 -6.19 15.98 -4.80
CA ALA A 139 -6.51 16.26 -6.18
C ALA A 139 -7.71 17.19 -6.25
N SER A 140 -7.97 17.79 -7.42
CA SER A 140 -9.13 18.64 -7.65
C SER A 140 -10.17 17.96 -8.54
N LEU A 141 -11.45 18.20 -8.24
CA LEU A 141 -12.60 17.80 -9.06
C LEU A 141 -13.49 19.01 -9.31
N VAL A 142 -13.79 19.28 -10.55
CA VAL A 142 -14.76 20.32 -10.96
C VAL A 142 -16.03 19.64 -11.42
N CYS A 143 -17.13 19.85 -10.69
CA CYS A 143 -18.48 19.43 -11.06
C CYS A 143 -19.16 20.59 -11.81
N GLN A 144 -19.66 20.33 -13.05
CA GLN A 144 -20.32 21.30 -13.92
C GLN A 144 -21.80 20.99 -14.14
#